data_ef05977139bebeb4aedc4bc9b4a670c3
#
_entry.id   ef05977139bebeb4aedc4bc9b4a670c3
#
_cell.length_a   1.000
_cell.length_b   1.000
_cell.length_c   1.000
_cell.angle_alpha   90.00
_cell.angle_beta   90.00
_cell.angle_gamma   90.00
#
_symmetry.space_group_name_H-M   'P 1'
#
loop_
_entity.id
_entity.type
_entity.pdbx_description
1 polymer ?
#
loop_
_entity_poly.entity_id
_entity_poly.type
_entity_poly.pdbx_seq_one_letter_code
_entity_poly.pdbx_strand_id
1 'polypeptide(L)'
;MLKHIKLGFLVPGTFIALGGLTETIAASTNFDNFTALPSSIAAGSLPEATPFQLSSPLFTQRTLDANTSVAGRRGYNWDMITANETGADAGRYLFSPFENNISGVKRFDRLTDTSLTVVANGTQNFVSGDASRWTPWGSYLTAEESWGKGSTKGRLFELTNPTTTTGPATSNFIQRTVVPHVSHEGLAFDKNNNLYFIDELNGGSIYKYVSANPKASSGDDYFAAGQTFAMQVAGGNNANATGAIAWAAITDVNGVALADVSVLAADGAIDGRASASNALGTRYQRPEDIEIQTLANGNQVIYAATTTTHEVYSFNLDTNTAKIFASQTTSDQVTHSPVGEVFNSPDNLAIDAQGNIYIVEDQPGGQADIWFAKDVDRDGVAESIGRWASMSTVDAEPTGLYFDKFNHNIAYVNIQHPGSDVDRMIQISAVPEADTYAMMLAGLGLMGAVVRRGRYSSNG
;
A
#
# COMPACT_ATOMS: atom_id res chain seq x y z
N MET A 1 -3.34 79.18 39.87
CA MET A 1 -2.86 78.30 38.75
C MET A 1 -3.31 76.86 39.02
N LEU A 2 -4.47 76.51 38.46
CA LEU A 2 -5.04 75.15 38.60
C LEU A 2 -4.44 74.25 37.57
N LYS A 3 -3.87 73.11 37.97
CA LYS A 3 -3.48 71.98 37.09
C LYS A 3 -4.53 70.87 37.19
N HIS A 4 -5.15 70.59 36.07
CA HIS A 4 -6.11 69.49 35.92
C HIS A 4 -5.38 68.12 35.93
N ILE A 5 -5.82 67.23 36.81
CA ILE A 5 -5.43 65.81 36.87
C ILE A 5 -6.51 65.04 36.08
N LYS A 6 -6.11 64.42 35.00
CA LYS A 6 -6.96 63.40 34.25
C LYS A 6 -6.75 62.02 34.89
N LEU A 7 -7.79 61.52 35.54
CA LEU A 7 -7.87 60.13 35.95
C LEU A 7 -8.14 59.26 34.72
N GLY A 8 -7.22 58.39 34.37
CA GLY A 8 -7.45 57.36 33.38
C GLY A 8 -7.96 56.07 34.04
N PHE A 9 -9.14 55.61 33.65
CA PHE A 9 -9.67 54.31 34.05
C PHE A 9 -8.98 53.22 33.25
N LEU A 10 -8.24 52.31 33.91
CA LEU A 10 -7.81 51.05 33.33
C LEU A 10 -8.96 50.03 33.50
N VAL A 11 -9.47 49.52 32.39
CA VAL A 11 -10.36 48.35 32.37
C VAL A 11 -9.47 47.13 32.21
N PRO A 12 -9.52 46.15 33.10
CA PRO A 12 -8.80 44.90 32.90
C PRO A 12 -9.52 44.06 31.83
N GLY A 13 -8.93 43.97 30.67
CA GLY A 13 -9.36 43.01 29.62
C GLY A 13 -8.99 41.59 30.03
N THR A 14 -9.99 40.81 30.34
CA THR A 14 -9.84 39.35 30.52
C THR A 14 -9.58 38.73 29.16
N PHE A 15 -8.35 38.35 28.89
CA PHE A 15 -8.02 37.47 27.77
C PHE A 15 -8.49 36.08 28.13
N ILE A 16 -9.62 35.63 27.53
CA ILE A 16 -9.99 34.23 27.47
C ILE A 16 -9.09 33.63 26.38
N ALA A 17 -8.06 32.91 26.83
CA ALA A 17 -7.33 32.01 25.92
C ALA A 17 -8.29 30.89 25.51
N LEU A 18 -8.87 30.96 24.31
CA LEU A 18 -9.43 29.80 23.67
C LEU A 18 -8.25 28.85 23.40
N GLY A 19 -8.05 27.88 24.28
CA GLY A 19 -7.26 26.69 23.98
C GLY A 19 -7.93 25.99 22.80
N GLY A 20 -7.37 26.19 21.62
CA GLY A 20 -7.76 25.40 20.44
C GLY A 20 -7.42 23.95 20.72
N LEU A 21 -8.44 23.15 21.04
CA LEU A 21 -8.43 21.73 20.77
C LEU A 21 -8.33 21.64 19.25
N THR A 22 -7.14 21.43 18.73
CA THR A 22 -6.98 20.87 17.40
C THR A 22 -7.46 19.43 17.48
N GLU A 23 -8.77 19.21 17.37
CA GLU A 23 -9.26 17.93 16.93
C GLU A 23 -8.60 17.73 15.56
N THR A 24 -7.69 16.79 15.48
CA THR A 24 -7.28 16.23 14.20
C THR A 24 -8.57 15.63 13.63
N ILE A 25 -9.20 16.35 12.70
CA ILE A 25 -10.29 15.79 11.89
C ILE A 25 -9.66 14.57 11.24
N ALA A 26 -10.10 13.38 11.63
CA ALA A 26 -9.69 12.16 10.99
C ALA A 26 -9.94 12.33 9.48
N ALA A 27 -8.97 11.98 8.67
CA ALA A 27 -9.12 12.02 7.23
C ALA A 27 -10.36 11.20 6.86
N SER A 28 -11.31 11.81 6.15
CA SER A 28 -12.54 11.13 5.76
C SER A 28 -12.43 10.67 4.31
N THR A 29 -12.94 9.47 4.04
CA THR A 29 -13.19 8.96 2.70
C THR A 29 -14.67 8.66 2.56
N ASN A 30 -15.17 8.58 1.31
CA ASN A 30 -16.52 8.09 1.04
C ASN A 30 -16.50 6.66 0.45
N PHE A 31 -15.37 5.99 0.47
CA PHE A 31 -15.23 4.62 -0.04
C PHE A 31 -15.89 3.56 0.85
N ASP A 32 -16.19 3.89 2.10
CA ASP A 32 -16.98 3.07 3.04
C ASP A 32 -18.51 3.23 2.85
N ASN A 33 -18.95 4.18 1.99
CA ASN A 33 -20.37 4.40 1.67
C ASN A 33 -20.81 3.54 0.49
N PHE A 34 -20.99 2.25 0.74
CA PHE A 34 -21.41 1.27 -0.26
C PHE A 34 -22.32 0.20 0.31
N THR A 35 -22.93 -0.58 -0.59
CA THR A 35 -23.61 -1.83 -0.25
C THR A 35 -22.86 -2.97 -0.93
N ALA A 36 -22.39 -3.95 -0.15
CA ALA A 36 -21.60 -5.05 -0.69
C ALA A 36 -22.33 -5.76 -1.84
N LEU A 37 -21.58 -6.07 -2.91
CA LEU A 37 -22.13 -6.79 -4.06
C LEU A 37 -22.48 -8.23 -3.64
N PRO A 38 -23.64 -8.74 -4.04
CA PRO A 38 -24.10 -10.07 -3.64
C PRO A 38 -23.35 -11.21 -4.36
N SER A 39 -22.73 -10.93 -5.47
CA SER A 39 -21.98 -11.91 -6.27
C SER A 39 -20.95 -11.21 -7.15
N SER A 40 -19.97 -11.98 -7.62
CA SER A 40 -19.02 -11.52 -8.66
C SER A 40 -19.75 -11.24 -9.96
N ILE A 41 -19.23 -10.27 -10.73
CA ILE A 41 -19.70 -9.96 -12.09
C ILE A 41 -19.30 -11.09 -13.05
N ALA A 42 -20.11 -11.34 -14.07
CA ALA A 42 -19.75 -12.32 -15.09
C ALA A 42 -18.55 -11.82 -15.92
N ALA A 43 -17.61 -12.72 -16.20
CA ALA A 43 -16.46 -12.46 -17.05
C ALA A 43 -16.87 -11.89 -18.41
N GLY A 44 -16.19 -10.85 -18.89
CA GLY A 44 -16.43 -10.20 -20.17
C GLY A 44 -17.73 -9.40 -20.30
N SER A 45 -18.46 -9.18 -19.18
CA SER A 45 -19.76 -8.49 -19.24
C SER A 45 -19.64 -6.96 -19.26
N LEU A 46 -18.49 -6.40 -18.93
CA LEU A 46 -18.21 -4.96 -18.98
C LEU A 46 -17.07 -4.67 -19.96
N PRO A 47 -17.00 -3.44 -20.48
CA PRO A 47 -15.85 -3.02 -21.31
C PRO A 47 -14.56 -2.99 -20.46
N GLU A 48 -13.44 -3.43 -21.01
CA GLU A 48 -12.13 -3.38 -20.33
C GLU A 48 -11.70 -1.97 -19.89
N ALA A 49 -12.21 -0.91 -20.55
CA ALA A 49 -11.95 0.48 -20.15
C ALA A 49 -12.67 0.88 -18.84
N THR A 50 -13.69 0.13 -18.44
CA THR A 50 -14.46 0.30 -17.21
C THR A 50 -14.78 -1.08 -16.63
N PRO A 51 -13.75 -1.82 -16.14
CA PRO A 51 -13.83 -3.25 -15.94
C PRO A 51 -14.61 -3.68 -14.69
N PHE A 52 -14.85 -2.75 -13.75
CA PHE A 52 -15.43 -3.10 -12.46
C PHE A 52 -16.93 -2.87 -12.39
N GLN A 53 -17.66 -3.82 -11.84
CA GLN A 53 -18.91 -3.55 -11.16
C GLN A 53 -18.58 -2.95 -9.79
N LEU A 54 -19.02 -1.71 -9.54
CA LEU A 54 -18.79 -0.99 -8.31
C LEU A 54 -19.98 -1.15 -7.36
N SER A 55 -19.71 -1.26 -6.06
CA SER A 55 -20.72 -1.50 -5.02
C SER A 55 -21.54 -0.28 -4.61
N SER A 56 -21.25 0.90 -5.16
CA SER A 56 -21.99 2.13 -4.88
C SER A 56 -22.27 2.91 -6.16
N PRO A 57 -23.48 3.50 -6.31
CA PRO A 57 -23.77 4.42 -7.43
C PRO A 57 -23.00 5.76 -7.31
N LEU A 58 -22.39 6.02 -6.14
CA LEU A 58 -21.53 7.17 -5.91
C LEU A 58 -20.08 6.91 -6.35
N PHE A 59 -19.74 5.69 -6.73
CA PHE A 59 -18.42 5.37 -7.24
C PHE A 59 -18.42 5.47 -8.77
N THR A 60 -17.36 6.05 -9.30
CA THR A 60 -17.11 6.15 -10.73
C THR A 60 -15.73 5.58 -11.05
N GLN A 61 -15.54 5.09 -12.27
CA GLN A 61 -14.25 4.60 -12.74
C GLN A 61 -13.89 5.20 -14.09
N ARG A 62 -12.60 5.36 -14.33
CA ARG A 62 -12.06 5.75 -15.64
C ARG A 62 -10.67 5.15 -15.87
N THR A 63 -10.35 4.80 -17.10
CA THR A 63 -8.98 4.47 -17.49
C THR A 63 -8.13 5.74 -17.47
N LEU A 64 -7.03 5.73 -16.74
CA LEU A 64 -6.00 6.78 -16.73
C LEU A 64 -4.97 6.56 -17.82
N ASP A 65 -4.54 5.31 -17.95
CA ASP A 65 -3.48 4.89 -18.85
C ASP A 65 -3.80 3.50 -19.41
N ALA A 66 -3.40 3.24 -20.64
CA ALA A 66 -3.55 1.95 -21.28
C ALA A 66 -2.31 1.69 -22.14
N ASN A 67 -1.66 0.56 -21.90
CA ASN A 67 -0.50 0.19 -22.68
C ASN A 67 -0.92 -0.72 -23.82
N THR A 68 -0.70 -0.27 -25.05
CA THR A 68 -0.85 -1.12 -26.22
C THR A 68 0.44 -1.91 -26.43
N SER A 69 0.38 -3.24 -26.35
CA SER A 69 1.52 -4.09 -26.62
C SER A 69 2.15 -3.77 -27.98
N VAL A 70 3.47 -3.74 -28.04
CA VAL A 70 4.17 -3.84 -29.32
C VAL A 70 3.87 -5.19 -29.90
N ALA A 71 3.44 -5.26 -31.16
CA ALA A 71 3.00 -6.49 -31.82
C ALA A 71 3.93 -7.69 -31.51
N GLY A 72 3.36 -8.76 -30.96
CA GLY A 72 4.05 -9.99 -30.60
C GLY A 72 4.66 -10.08 -29.20
N ARG A 73 4.40 -9.11 -28.30
CA ARG A 73 4.70 -9.21 -26.87
C ARG A 73 3.41 -9.05 -26.08
N ARG A 74 3.26 -9.83 -25.00
CA ARG A 74 2.24 -9.55 -23.99
C ARG A 74 2.49 -8.15 -23.43
N GLY A 75 1.46 -7.50 -22.87
CA GLY A 75 1.56 -6.22 -22.21
C GLY A 75 2.73 -6.15 -21.21
N TYR A 76 3.02 -4.99 -20.69
CA TYR A 76 4.12 -4.84 -19.72
C TYR A 76 3.81 -5.50 -18.37
N ASN A 77 2.57 -5.99 -18.15
CA ASN A 77 2.09 -6.54 -16.89
C ASN A 77 2.37 -5.53 -15.77
N TRP A 78 1.62 -4.45 -15.76
CA TRP A 78 1.80 -3.42 -14.73
C TRP A 78 1.31 -3.95 -13.40
N ASP A 79 2.21 -4.02 -12.45
CA ASP A 79 1.92 -4.50 -11.14
C ASP A 79 1.69 -3.37 -10.13
N MET A 80 2.13 -3.54 -8.90
CA MET A 80 1.83 -2.68 -7.76
C MET A 80 1.97 -1.19 -8.02
N ILE A 81 1.16 -0.39 -7.34
CA ILE A 81 1.14 1.08 -7.48
C ILE A 81 1.63 1.73 -6.18
N THR A 82 2.48 2.73 -6.32
CA THR A 82 2.71 3.73 -5.26
C THR A 82 2.78 5.13 -5.83
N ALA A 83 2.44 6.14 -5.02
CA ALA A 83 2.66 7.55 -5.40
C ALA A 83 3.98 8.08 -4.81
N ASN A 84 4.46 9.23 -5.33
CA ASN A 84 5.43 10.03 -4.60
C ASN A 84 4.75 10.68 -3.39
N GLU A 85 5.06 10.19 -2.18
CA GLU A 85 4.35 10.60 -0.96
C GLU A 85 4.98 11.80 -0.25
N THR A 86 6.15 12.25 -0.72
CA THR A 86 6.89 13.37 -0.13
C THR A 86 7.42 14.32 -1.22
N GLY A 87 7.92 15.50 -0.80
CA GLY A 87 8.46 16.51 -1.70
C GLY A 87 7.43 17.53 -2.17
N ALA A 88 7.87 18.48 -3.01
CA ALA A 88 7.02 19.59 -3.48
C ALA A 88 5.87 19.15 -4.39
N ASP A 89 6.10 18.07 -5.14
CA ASP A 89 5.10 17.48 -6.06
C ASP A 89 4.43 16.22 -5.47
N ALA A 90 4.36 16.10 -4.14
CA ALA A 90 3.77 14.92 -3.49
C ALA A 90 2.36 14.62 -4.02
N GLY A 91 2.10 13.35 -4.33
CA GLY A 91 0.84 12.89 -4.93
C GLY A 91 0.71 13.10 -6.44
N ARG A 92 1.67 13.72 -7.11
CA ARG A 92 1.60 13.97 -8.56
C ARG A 92 1.88 12.73 -9.42
N TYR A 93 2.82 11.91 -9.01
CA TYR A 93 3.31 10.80 -9.81
C TYR A 93 2.87 9.45 -9.22
N LEU A 94 2.45 8.54 -10.09
CA LEU A 94 2.23 7.15 -9.77
C LEU A 94 3.31 6.30 -10.45
N PHE A 95 3.80 5.29 -9.75
CA PHE A 95 4.83 4.38 -10.25
C PHE A 95 4.28 2.97 -10.26
N SER A 96 4.62 2.20 -11.33
CA SER A 96 4.37 0.77 -11.41
C SER A 96 5.54 0.08 -12.06
N PRO A 97 6.04 -1.01 -11.52
CA PRO A 97 7.01 -1.87 -12.17
C PRO A 97 6.33 -2.72 -13.24
N PHE A 98 7.11 -3.49 -14.00
CA PHE A 98 6.63 -4.41 -15.02
C PHE A 98 6.94 -5.84 -14.58
N GLU A 99 5.93 -6.61 -14.27
CA GLU A 99 6.06 -8.01 -13.89
C GLU A 99 6.21 -8.89 -15.14
N ASN A 100 7.40 -8.86 -15.72
CA ASN A 100 7.75 -9.68 -16.88
C ASN A 100 9.25 -9.99 -16.92
N ASN A 101 9.65 -10.87 -17.84
CA ASN A 101 11.04 -11.34 -17.98
C ASN A 101 12.05 -10.25 -18.35
N ILE A 102 11.62 -9.04 -18.69
CA ILE A 102 12.46 -7.89 -19.04
C ILE A 102 11.83 -6.66 -18.38
N SER A 103 11.92 -6.60 -17.07
CA SER A 103 11.25 -5.59 -16.27
C SER A 103 11.82 -4.18 -16.41
N GLY A 104 11.01 -3.21 -16.13
CA GLY A 104 11.29 -1.79 -16.04
C GLY A 104 10.32 -1.12 -15.09
N VAL A 105 10.28 0.21 -15.11
CA VAL A 105 9.35 1.00 -14.27
C VAL A 105 8.75 2.11 -15.11
N LYS A 106 7.43 2.28 -15.03
CA LYS A 106 6.73 3.46 -15.53
C LYS A 106 6.45 4.46 -14.41
N ARG A 107 6.35 5.72 -14.80
CA ARG A 107 5.82 6.83 -14.01
C ARG A 107 4.66 7.47 -14.77
N PHE A 108 3.49 7.55 -14.15
CA PHE A 108 2.35 8.30 -14.67
C PHE A 108 2.28 9.67 -14.00
N ASP A 109 2.20 10.75 -14.77
CA ASP A 109 2.04 12.12 -14.28
C ASP A 109 0.56 12.50 -14.29
N ARG A 110 -0.05 12.60 -13.13
CA ARG A 110 -1.47 12.93 -12.93
C ARG A 110 -1.84 14.35 -13.34
N LEU A 111 -0.86 15.24 -13.43
CA LEU A 111 -1.11 16.63 -13.83
C LEU A 111 -1.25 16.77 -15.34
N THR A 112 -0.55 15.93 -16.11
CA THR A 112 -0.52 16.00 -17.58
C THR A 112 -1.21 14.82 -18.25
N ASP A 113 -1.67 13.83 -17.47
CA ASP A 113 -2.22 12.55 -17.93
C ASP A 113 -1.27 11.84 -18.94
N THR A 114 0.02 11.74 -18.58
CA THR A 114 1.04 11.15 -19.45
C THR A 114 1.90 10.14 -18.70
N SER A 115 2.26 9.05 -19.40
CA SER A 115 3.21 8.04 -18.90
C SER A 115 4.60 8.22 -19.47
N LEU A 116 5.59 7.88 -18.67
CA LEU A 116 7.00 7.84 -19.03
C LEU A 116 7.63 6.56 -18.46
N THR A 117 8.32 5.78 -19.29
CA THR A 117 9.21 4.74 -18.79
C THR A 117 10.43 5.42 -18.15
N VAL A 118 10.57 5.29 -16.85
CA VAL A 118 11.68 5.89 -16.08
C VAL A 118 12.83 4.92 -15.88
N VAL A 119 12.59 3.61 -15.85
CA VAL A 119 13.62 2.56 -15.91
C VAL A 119 13.33 1.71 -17.13
N ALA A 120 14.30 1.64 -18.06
CA ALA A 120 14.13 0.85 -19.27
C ALA A 120 14.06 -0.64 -18.96
N ASN A 121 13.28 -1.35 -19.76
CA ASN A 121 13.18 -2.81 -19.67
C ASN A 121 14.57 -3.47 -19.72
N GLY A 122 14.84 -4.35 -18.77
CA GLY A 122 16.08 -5.10 -18.65
C GLY A 122 17.28 -4.30 -18.14
N THR A 123 17.10 -3.07 -17.64
CA THR A 123 18.17 -2.33 -16.94
C THR A 123 18.72 -3.19 -15.81
N GLN A 124 20.04 -3.39 -15.76
CA GLN A 124 20.74 -4.27 -14.81
C GLN A 124 20.20 -5.73 -14.79
N ASN A 125 19.63 -6.20 -15.89
CA ASN A 125 18.91 -7.48 -16.00
C ASN A 125 17.76 -7.59 -14.97
N PHE A 126 17.07 -6.50 -14.67
CA PHE A 126 15.87 -6.47 -13.84
C PHE A 126 14.77 -7.29 -14.50
N VAL A 127 14.13 -8.18 -13.74
CA VAL A 127 13.10 -9.12 -14.20
C VAL A 127 11.99 -9.20 -13.17
N SER A 128 10.77 -9.59 -13.58
CA SER A 128 9.61 -9.80 -12.70
C SER A 128 9.54 -8.71 -11.63
N GLY A 129 9.42 -7.48 -12.07
CA GLY A 129 9.32 -6.34 -11.15
C GLY A 129 7.92 -6.28 -10.60
N ASP A 130 7.82 -6.41 -9.28
CA ASP A 130 6.57 -6.52 -8.57
C ASP A 130 6.42 -5.41 -7.52
N ALA A 131 7.07 -5.55 -6.37
CA ALA A 131 6.98 -4.60 -5.27
C ALA A 131 7.08 -3.13 -5.68
N SER A 132 6.27 -2.28 -5.05
CA SER A 132 6.24 -0.84 -5.32
C SER A 132 6.06 -0.06 -4.01
N ARG A 133 7.08 0.70 -3.58
CA ARG A 133 7.00 1.46 -2.33
C ARG A 133 7.74 2.80 -2.40
N TRP A 134 7.13 3.85 -1.86
CA TRP A 134 7.79 5.12 -1.62
C TRP A 134 8.57 5.09 -0.31
N THR A 135 9.80 5.61 -0.34
CA THR A 135 10.68 5.59 0.84
C THR A 135 10.47 6.80 1.74
N PRO A 136 10.79 6.69 3.04
CA PRO A 136 10.78 7.85 3.95
C PRO A 136 11.70 9.00 3.52
N TRP A 137 12.73 8.73 2.73
CA TRP A 137 13.72 9.73 2.23
C TRP A 137 13.42 10.22 0.81
N GLY A 138 12.30 9.84 0.20
CA GLY A 138 11.82 10.44 -1.05
C GLY A 138 12.32 9.80 -2.34
N SER A 139 12.62 8.51 -2.31
CA SER A 139 12.92 7.69 -3.48
C SER A 139 11.86 6.59 -3.68
N TYR A 140 12.00 5.82 -4.77
CA TYR A 140 11.10 4.72 -5.11
C TYR A 140 11.85 3.38 -5.01
N LEU A 141 11.26 2.44 -4.28
CA LEU A 141 11.72 1.05 -4.22
C LEU A 141 10.85 0.16 -5.09
N THR A 142 11.51 -0.79 -5.74
CA THR A 142 10.89 -1.94 -6.41
C THR A 142 11.79 -3.16 -6.26
N ALA A 143 11.25 -4.35 -6.50
CA ALA A 143 12.03 -5.56 -6.32
C ALA A 143 11.63 -6.64 -7.32
N GLU A 144 12.45 -7.69 -7.39
CA GLU A 144 12.23 -8.83 -8.28
C GLU A 144 11.49 -9.94 -7.53
N GLU A 145 10.45 -10.45 -8.13
CA GLU A 145 9.92 -11.77 -7.85
C GLU A 145 10.89 -12.85 -8.34
N SER A 146 11.20 -13.85 -7.54
CA SER A 146 12.12 -14.92 -7.88
C SER A 146 11.70 -16.27 -7.33
N TRP A 147 11.15 -17.11 -8.15
CA TRP A 147 10.57 -18.41 -7.79
C TRP A 147 11.57 -19.56 -7.58
N GLY A 148 12.83 -19.40 -7.61
CA GLY A 148 13.80 -20.49 -7.52
C GLY A 148 14.61 -20.46 -6.21
N LYS A 149 14.76 -21.61 -5.52
CA LYS A 149 15.73 -21.75 -4.43
C LYS A 149 17.15 -21.46 -4.95
N GLY A 150 17.89 -20.59 -4.25
CA GLY A 150 19.24 -20.20 -4.63
C GLY A 150 19.28 -19.34 -5.90
N SER A 151 18.18 -18.70 -6.26
CA SER A 151 18.14 -17.75 -7.38
C SER A 151 19.13 -16.61 -7.16
N THR A 152 19.78 -16.15 -8.24
CA THR A 152 20.56 -14.90 -8.26
C THR A 152 19.66 -13.69 -8.57
N LYS A 153 18.36 -13.90 -8.67
CA LYS A 153 17.31 -12.89 -8.77
C LYS A 153 16.66 -12.69 -7.39
N GLY A 154 15.57 -11.95 -7.34
CA GLY A 154 14.96 -11.58 -6.06
C GLY A 154 15.69 -10.42 -5.40
N ARG A 155 16.12 -9.44 -6.22
CA ARG A 155 16.91 -8.29 -5.81
C ARG A 155 16.02 -7.10 -5.52
N LEU A 156 16.38 -6.32 -4.50
CA LEU A 156 15.77 -5.03 -4.20
C LEU A 156 16.49 -3.92 -4.99
N PHE A 157 15.71 -3.03 -5.59
CA PHE A 157 16.21 -1.87 -6.34
C PHE A 157 15.61 -0.56 -5.82
N GLU A 158 16.38 0.51 -5.98
CA GLU A 158 15.95 1.87 -5.68
C GLU A 158 16.18 2.77 -6.89
N LEU A 159 15.15 3.51 -7.28
CA LEU A 159 15.26 4.67 -8.16
C LEU A 159 15.42 5.91 -7.29
N THR A 160 16.61 6.49 -7.21
CA THR A 160 16.94 7.57 -6.26
C THR A 160 16.46 8.94 -6.73
N ASN A 161 16.14 9.10 -8.01
CA ASN A 161 15.65 10.35 -8.61
C ASN A 161 14.31 10.21 -9.35
N PRO A 162 13.26 9.58 -8.71
CA PRO A 162 12.05 9.16 -9.39
C PRO A 162 11.23 10.32 -9.97
N THR A 163 11.21 11.47 -9.31
CA THR A 163 10.41 12.63 -9.73
C THR A 163 11.14 13.56 -10.71
N THR A 164 12.46 13.53 -10.72
CA THR A 164 13.29 14.45 -11.51
C THR A 164 13.86 13.83 -12.79
N THR A 165 13.90 12.50 -12.89
CA THR A 165 14.35 11.83 -14.13
C THR A 165 13.44 12.19 -15.31
N THR A 166 14.04 12.43 -16.47
CA THR A 166 13.36 12.74 -17.73
C THR A 166 13.24 11.52 -18.65
N GLY A 167 13.66 10.36 -18.18
CA GLY A 167 13.60 9.09 -18.90
C GLY A 167 14.74 8.15 -18.49
N PRO A 168 14.81 6.96 -19.08
CA PRO A 168 15.77 5.91 -18.67
C PRO A 168 17.23 6.34 -18.69
N ALA A 169 17.60 7.21 -19.63
CA ALA A 169 18.99 7.69 -19.77
C ALA A 169 19.45 8.58 -18.59
N THR A 170 18.53 9.12 -17.82
CA THR A 170 18.81 10.01 -16.68
C THR A 170 18.39 9.39 -15.35
N SER A 171 17.86 8.18 -15.35
CA SER A 171 17.48 7.48 -14.14
C SER A 171 18.70 6.95 -13.38
N ASN A 172 18.65 7.06 -12.06
CA ASN A 172 19.64 6.49 -11.16
C ASN A 172 19.01 5.30 -10.42
N PHE A 173 19.12 4.11 -11.04
CA PHE A 173 18.54 2.87 -10.57
C PHE A 173 19.61 1.98 -9.96
N ILE A 174 19.52 1.66 -8.67
CA ILE A 174 20.58 1.06 -7.86
C ILE A 174 20.08 -0.21 -7.17
N GLN A 175 20.78 -1.33 -7.30
CA GLN A 175 20.54 -2.52 -6.51
C GLN A 175 20.98 -2.31 -5.05
N ARG A 176 20.13 -2.68 -4.08
CA ARG A 176 20.40 -2.60 -2.64
C ARG A 176 20.83 -3.97 -2.08
N THR A 177 22.10 -4.28 -2.26
CA THR A 177 22.68 -5.62 -2.03
C THR A 177 22.76 -6.06 -0.57
N VAL A 178 22.54 -5.16 0.40
CA VAL A 178 22.52 -5.49 1.84
C VAL A 178 21.25 -6.25 2.24
N VAL A 179 20.19 -6.16 1.43
CA VAL A 179 18.95 -6.90 1.62
C VAL A 179 19.07 -8.26 0.93
N PRO A 180 18.78 -9.37 1.64
CA PRO A 180 18.82 -10.71 1.06
C PRO A 180 17.88 -10.87 -0.15
N HIS A 181 18.25 -11.79 -1.04
CA HIS A 181 17.41 -12.18 -2.17
C HIS A 181 16.25 -13.07 -1.72
N VAL A 182 15.03 -12.70 -2.11
CA VAL A 182 13.80 -13.47 -1.94
C VAL A 182 12.89 -13.24 -3.16
N SER A 183 11.80 -13.97 -3.30
CA SER A 183 10.72 -13.60 -4.23
C SER A 183 9.97 -12.45 -3.60
N HIS A 184 10.39 -11.23 -3.94
CA HIS A 184 9.77 -10.04 -3.33
C HIS A 184 8.40 -9.79 -3.93
N GLU A 185 7.48 -9.50 -3.03
CA GLU A 185 6.14 -9.01 -3.32
C GLU A 185 5.94 -7.69 -2.56
N GLY A 186 5.22 -7.68 -1.45
CA GLY A 186 5.00 -6.48 -0.66
C GLY A 186 6.22 -5.91 0.05
N LEU A 187 6.29 -4.58 0.13
CA LEU A 187 7.27 -3.81 0.90
C LEU A 187 6.56 -2.81 1.82
N ALA A 188 6.94 -2.72 3.09
CA ALA A 188 6.36 -1.73 4.00
C ALA A 188 7.39 -1.18 5.00
N PHE A 189 7.23 0.10 5.39
CA PHE A 189 8.04 0.73 6.44
C PHE A 189 7.21 0.95 7.71
N ASP A 190 7.79 0.62 8.86
CA ASP A 190 7.20 0.97 10.14
C ASP A 190 7.54 2.42 10.60
N LYS A 191 6.97 2.85 11.73
CA LYS A 191 7.23 4.18 12.33
C LYS A 191 8.69 4.43 12.71
N ASN A 192 9.50 3.38 12.79
CA ASN A 192 10.93 3.45 13.08
C ASN A 192 11.78 3.36 11.82
N ASN A 193 11.15 3.35 10.64
CA ASN A 193 11.76 3.12 9.33
C ASN A 193 12.45 1.75 9.22
N ASN A 194 11.98 0.72 9.91
CA ASN A 194 12.37 -0.64 9.55
C ASN A 194 11.62 -1.05 8.28
N LEU A 195 12.32 -1.69 7.35
CA LEU A 195 11.73 -2.21 6.12
C LEU A 195 11.27 -3.65 6.35
N TYR A 196 10.00 -3.93 6.05
CA TYR A 196 9.45 -5.27 6.01
C TYR A 196 9.25 -5.71 4.57
N PHE A 197 9.50 -6.98 4.30
CA PHE A 197 9.33 -7.60 3.00
C PHE A 197 9.00 -9.08 3.15
N ILE A 198 8.52 -9.69 2.10
CA ILE A 198 8.09 -11.07 2.10
C ILE A 198 8.78 -11.87 0.99
N ASP A 199 8.70 -13.19 1.11
CA ASP A 199 9.11 -14.15 0.11
C ASP A 199 7.87 -14.93 -0.34
N GLU A 200 7.38 -14.64 -1.50
CA GLU A 200 6.12 -15.09 -2.07
C GLU A 200 6.00 -16.62 -2.25
N LEU A 201 7.09 -17.36 -2.25
CA LEU A 201 7.04 -18.81 -2.46
C LEU A 201 6.12 -19.53 -1.44
N ASN A 202 5.43 -20.58 -1.88
CA ASN A 202 4.79 -21.53 -0.96
C ASN A 202 5.80 -22.03 0.08
N GLY A 203 5.62 -21.61 1.34
CA GLY A 203 6.59 -21.81 2.42
C GLY A 203 7.59 -20.67 2.58
N GLY A 204 7.30 -19.51 2.01
CA GLY A 204 8.05 -18.27 2.21
C GLY A 204 7.85 -17.66 3.59
N SER A 205 8.70 -16.74 3.95
CA SER A 205 8.70 -16.08 5.27
C SER A 205 8.50 -14.59 5.16
N ILE A 206 8.21 -13.95 6.29
CA ILE A 206 8.17 -12.49 6.44
C ILE A 206 9.48 -12.04 7.06
N TYR A 207 10.04 -10.96 6.54
CA TYR A 207 11.35 -10.43 6.91
C TYR A 207 11.25 -9.02 7.46
N LYS A 208 12.26 -8.64 8.25
CA LYS A 208 12.48 -7.29 8.72
C LYS A 208 13.94 -6.90 8.53
N TYR A 209 14.20 -5.81 7.82
CA TYR A 209 15.51 -5.17 7.75
C TYR A 209 15.52 -3.96 8.68
N VAL A 210 16.52 -3.91 9.57
CA VAL A 210 16.77 -2.82 10.51
C VAL A 210 18.05 -2.12 10.09
N SER A 211 17.92 -0.93 9.53
CA SER A 211 19.07 -0.12 9.12
C SER A 211 19.89 0.31 10.34
N ALA A 212 21.22 0.35 10.20
CA ALA A 212 22.12 1.00 11.16
C ALA A 212 21.87 2.53 11.25
N ASN A 213 21.27 3.12 10.20
CA ASN A 213 20.89 4.52 10.14
C ASN A 213 19.40 4.67 9.73
N PRO A 214 18.43 4.41 10.63
CA PRO A 214 17.00 4.44 10.29
C PRO A 214 16.46 5.85 9.98
N LYS A 215 17.23 6.91 10.29
CA LYS A 215 16.90 8.31 9.98
C LYS A 215 17.68 8.87 8.80
N ALA A 216 18.25 8.00 7.96
CA ALA A 216 18.96 8.39 6.76
C ALA A 216 18.08 9.27 5.86
N SER A 217 18.71 10.22 5.18
CA SER A 217 18.07 11.08 4.18
C SER A 217 18.32 10.61 2.75
N SER A 218 18.97 9.46 2.59
CA SER A 218 19.23 8.80 1.31
C SER A 218 19.26 7.29 1.45
N GLY A 219 18.99 6.57 0.36
CA GLY A 219 19.13 5.13 0.34
C GLY A 219 20.57 4.66 0.48
N ASP A 220 21.54 5.44 0.02
CA ASP A 220 22.97 5.11 0.18
C ASP A 220 23.35 5.02 1.65
N ASP A 221 22.84 5.92 2.48
CA ASP A 221 23.08 5.89 3.93
C ASP A 221 22.19 4.87 4.64
N TYR A 222 20.93 4.71 4.20
CA TYR A 222 20.01 3.75 4.81
C TYR A 222 20.44 2.30 4.60
N PHE A 223 20.89 1.95 3.39
CA PHE A 223 21.32 0.62 3.00
C PHE A 223 22.84 0.40 3.15
N ALA A 224 23.58 1.34 3.75
CA ALA A 224 25.01 1.17 3.98
C ALA A 224 25.34 0.00 4.91
N ALA A 225 24.52 -0.21 5.93
CA ALA A 225 24.62 -1.34 6.87
C ALA A 225 23.25 -1.53 7.54
N GLY A 226 22.98 -2.75 7.96
CA GLY A 226 21.77 -3.11 8.70
C GLY A 226 21.63 -4.60 8.88
N GLN A 227 20.71 -5.00 9.73
CA GLN A 227 20.47 -6.39 10.10
C GLN A 227 19.13 -6.89 9.56
N THR A 228 19.13 -8.05 8.93
CA THR A 228 17.91 -8.73 8.48
C THR A 228 17.54 -9.86 9.43
N PHE A 229 16.23 -9.99 9.66
CA PHE A 229 15.61 -11.01 10.51
C PHE A 229 14.52 -11.73 9.74
N ALA A 230 14.31 -13.00 10.04
CA ALA A 230 13.11 -13.75 9.68
C ALA A 230 12.12 -13.79 10.85
N MET A 231 10.83 -13.72 10.57
CA MET A 231 9.78 -13.81 11.56
C MET A 231 9.61 -15.26 12.06
N GLN A 232 9.52 -15.42 13.36
CA GLN A 232 9.11 -16.65 14.03
C GLN A 232 7.79 -16.40 14.75
N VAL A 233 6.77 -17.21 14.48
CA VAL A 233 5.49 -17.17 15.18
C VAL A 233 5.32 -18.47 15.95
N ALA A 234 4.83 -18.41 17.19
CA ALA A 234 4.65 -19.57 18.08
C ALA A 234 5.91 -20.46 18.20
N GLY A 235 7.10 -19.83 18.26
CA GLY A 235 8.38 -20.52 18.40
C GLY A 235 9.07 -20.86 17.08
N GLY A 236 8.45 -20.58 15.93
CA GLY A 236 9.04 -20.83 14.60
C GLY A 236 9.08 -22.30 14.19
N ASN A 237 9.73 -22.58 13.06
CA ASN A 237 9.81 -23.92 12.43
C ASN A 237 8.44 -24.58 12.21
N ASN A 238 7.46 -23.79 11.85
CA ASN A 238 6.06 -24.19 11.62
C ASN A 238 5.54 -23.54 10.34
N ALA A 239 4.25 -23.76 10.04
CA ALA A 239 3.59 -23.13 8.89
C ALA A 239 2.26 -22.51 9.34
N ASN A 240 1.91 -21.37 8.71
CA ASN A 240 0.63 -20.68 8.86
C ASN A 240 0.26 -20.44 10.34
N ALA A 241 1.27 -20.14 11.17
CA ALA A 241 1.09 -20.06 12.60
C ALA A 241 0.56 -18.69 13.03
N THR A 242 -0.25 -18.71 14.09
CA THR A 242 -0.67 -17.53 14.86
C THR A 242 -0.10 -17.62 16.28
N GLY A 243 -0.12 -16.50 17.02
CA GLY A 243 0.38 -16.43 18.40
C GLY A 243 1.56 -15.49 18.56
N ALA A 244 2.45 -15.79 19.50
CA ALA A 244 3.58 -14.91 19.84
C ALA A 244 4.59 -14.79 18.69
N ILE A 245 5.05 -13.55 18.41
CA ILE A 245 6.04 -13.22 17.39
C ILE A 245 7.42 -13.07 18.04
N ALA A 246 8.45 -13.63 17.40
CA ALA A 246 9.85 -13.35 17.63
C ALA A 246 10.57 -13.09 16.30
N TRP A 247 11.78 -12.55 16.37
CA TRP A 247 12.60 -12.24 15.20
C TRP A 247 13.95 -12.93 15.33
N ALA A 248 14.29 -13.78 14.37
CA ALA A 248 15.56 -14.49 14.31
C ALA A 248 16.49 -13.83 13.29
N ALA A 249 17.68 -13.43 13.72
CA ALA A 249 18.66 -12.79 12.83
C ALA A 249 19.15 -13.77 11.76
N ILE A 250 19.20 -13.28 10.50
CA ILE A 250 19.81 -13.99 9.38
C ILE A 250 21.07 -13.31 8.85
N THR A 251 21.33 -12.06 9.30
CA THR A 251 22.59 -11.34 9.07
C THR A 251 23.10 -10.74 10.37
N ASP A 252 24.36 -10.33 10.41
CA ASP A 252 24.85 -9.45 11.47
C ASP A 252 24.36 -7.99 11.30
N VAL A 253 24.75 -7.10 12.21
CA VAL A 253 24.34 -5.68 12.19
C VAL A 253 24.88 -4.88 11.01
N ASN A 254 25.83 -5.41 10.26
CA ASN A 254 26.39 -4.82 9.07
C ASN A 254 25.82 -5.42 7.77
N GLY A 255 24.89 -6.36 7.87
CA GLY A 255 24.34 -7.09 6.73
C GLY A 255 25.20 -8.26 6.26
N VAL A 256 26.23 -8.64 7.05
CA VAL A 256 27.12 -9.74 6.69
C VAL A 256 26.49 -11.08 7.11
N ALA A 257 26.71 -12.10 6.29
CA ALA A 257 26.23 -13.45 6.51
C ALA A 257 26.69 -14.03 7.87
N LEU A 258 25.75 -14.64 8.62
CA LEU A 258 26.05 -15.40 9.84
C LEU A 258 26.45 -16.82 9.47
N ALA A 259 27.61 -17.29 9.97
CA ALA A 259 28.23 -18.55 9.56
C ALA A 259 27.31 -19.77 9.71
N ASP A 260 26.50 -19.83 10.78
CA ASP A 260 25.65 -20.98 11.11
C ASP A 260 24.21 -20.86 10.61
N VAL A 261 23.82 -19.71 10.03
CA VAL A 261 22.43 -19.41 9.63
C VAL A 261 22.34 -19.06 8.18
N SER A 262 23.15 -18.12 7.69
CA SER A 262 23.04 -17.59 6.34
C SER A 262 23.46 -18.61 5.29
N VAL A 263 22.74 -18.64 4.18
CA VAL A 263 23.07 -19.38 2.97
C VAL A 263 23.39 -18.37 1.87
N LEU A 264 24.46 -18.59 1.11
CA LEU A 264 24.82 -17.73 0.00
C LEU A 264 24.32 -18.32 -1.32
N ALA A 265 23.77 -17.47 -2.17
CA ALA A 265 23.50 -17.78 -3.57
C ALA A 265 24.79 -17.85 -4.40
N ALA A 266 24.71 -18.28 -5.64
CA ALA A 266 25.88 -18.47 -6.50
C ALA A 266 26.64 -17.17 -6.82
N ASP A 267 26.00 -16.03 -6.74
CA ASP A 267 26.61 -14.69 -6.91
C ASP A 267 27.17 -14.08 -5.63
N GLY A 268 27.09 -14.82 -4.51
CA GLY A 268 27.56 -14.39 -3.19
C GLY A 268 26.57 -13.56 -2.39
N ALA A 269 25.38 -13.26 -2.91
CA ALA A 269 24.30 -12.65 -2.17
C ALA A 269 23.71 -13.62 -1.14
N ILE A 270 23.04 -13.10 -0.11
CA ILE A 270 22.39 -13.96 0.88
C ILE A 270 21.06 -14.45 0.27
N ASP A 271 20.90 -15.79 0.19
CA ASP A 271 19.62 -16.45 -0.07
C ASP A 271 18.74 -16.31 1.19
N GLY A 272 17.81 -15.35 1.15
CA GLY A 272 16.93 -15.06 2.29
C GLY A 272 16.07 -16.23 2.68
N ARG A 273 15.52 -16.96 1.71
CA ARG A 273 14.65 -18.12 1.90
C ARG A 273 15.36 -19.27 2.61
N ALA A 274 16.54 -19.65 2.12
CA ALA A 274 17.31 -20.72 2.74
C ALA A 274 17.81 -20.30 4.14
N SER A 275 18.22 -19.05 4.30
CA SER A 275 18.64 -18.48 5.59
C SER A 275 17.50 -18.43 6.60
N ALA A 276 16.28 -18.00 6.19
CA ALA A 276 15.11 -18.02 7.06
C ALA A 276 14.74 -19.45 7.50
N SER A 277 14.88 -20.43 6.62
CA SER A 277 14.67 -21.84 6.97
C SER A 277 15.66 -22.30 8.05
N ASN A 278 16.95 -21.95 7.95
CA ASN A 278 17.95 -22.26 8.97
C ASN A 278 17.69 -21.49 10.28
N ALA A 279 17.18 -20.26 10.18
CA ALA A 279 16.78 -19.46 11.33
C ALA A 279 15.43 -19.90 11.95
N LEU A 280 14.87 -21.02 11.51
CA LEU A 280 13.58 -21.55 11.96
C LEU A 280 12.42 -20.56 11.78
N GLY A 281 12.44 -19.75 10.71
CA GLY A 281 11.36 -18.84 10.35
C GLY A 281 10.02 -19.56 10.17
N THR A 282 8.93 -18.87 10.47
CA THR A 282 7.58 -19.38 10.16
C THR A 282 7.35 -19.26 8.66
N ARG A 283 6.79 -20.31 8.10
CA ARG A 283 6.50 -20.42 6.66
C ARG A 283 5.03 -20.15 6.41
N TYR A 284 4.74 -19.28 5.45
CA TYR A 284 3.39 -19.02 4.97
C TYR A 284 3.20 -19.57 3.56
N GLN A 285 1.97 -19.84 3.18
CA GLN A 285 1.69 -20.48 1.89
C GLN A 285 1.39 -19.41 0.85
N ARG A 286 2.43 -19.06 0.07
CA ARG A 286 2.44 -17.98 -0.89
C ARG A 286 2.00 -16.66 -0.21
N PRO A 287 2.85 -16.09 0.67
CA PRO A 287 2.59 -14.76 1.21
C PRO A 287 2.86 -13.72 0.13
N GLU A 288 1.89 -12.84 -0.09
CA GLU A 288 1.88 -11.84 -1.15
C GLU A 288 2.17 -10.44 -0.59
N ASP A 289 1.28 -9.48 -0.78
CA ASP A 289 1.50 -8.11 -0.32
C ASP A 289 1.46 -7.96 1.19
N ILE A 290 2.14 -6.91 1.67
CA ILE A 290 2.08 -6.45 3.05
C ILE A 290 1.78 -4.96 3.13
N GLU A 291 0.88 -4.60 4.03
CA GLU A 291 0.60 -3.22 4.39
C GLU A 291 0.76 -2.99 5.90
N ILE A 292 1.14 -1.78 6.28
CA ILE A 292 1.28 -1.38 7.68
C ILE A 292 0.30 -0.27 8.04
N GLN A 293 -0.40 -0.46 9.16
CA GLN A 293 -1.27 0.54 9.76
C GLN A 293 -0.79 0.91 11.17
N THR A 294 -0.90 2.20 11.51
CA THR A 294 -0.80 2.65 12.89
C THR A 294 -2.21 2.84 13.45
N LEU A 295 -2.58 2.04 14.43
CA LEU A 295 -3.88 2.10 15.09
C LEU A 295 -4.00 3.34 15.99
N ALA A 296 -5.22 3.72 16.37
CA ALA A 296 -5.48 4.88 17.24
C ALA A 296 -4.78 4.81 18.61
N ASN A 297 -4.51 3.60 19.13
CA ASN A 297 -3.75 3.40 20.36
C ASN A 297 -2.22 3.51 20.17
N GLY A 298 -1.73 3.80 18.96
CA GLY A 298 -0.33 3.91 18.61
C GLY A 298 0.37 2.59 18.25
N ASN A 299 -0.31 1.45 18.36
CA ASN A 299 0.23 0.17 17.93
C ASN A 299 0.32 0.11 16.39
N GLN A 300 1.36 -0.54 15.89
CA GLN A 300 1.49 -0.84 14.48
C GLN A 300 1.16 -2.30 14.18
N VAL A 301 0.36 -2.48 13.13
CA VAL A 301 -0.04 -3.81 12.65
C VAL A 301 0.36 -3.94 11.19
N ILE A 302 1.07 -5.01 10.88
CA ILE A 302 1.28 -5.50 9.51
C ILE A 302 0.08 -6.39 9.16
N TYR A 303 -0.45 -6.22 7.96
CA TYR A 303 -1.35 -7.16 7.32
C TYR A 303 -0.60 -7.83 6.18
N ALA A 304 -0.76 -9.14 6.02
CA ALA A 304 -0.16 -9.89 4.91
C ALA A 304 -1.17 -10.88 4.34
N ALA A 305 -1.32 -10.86 3.03
CA ALA A 305 -2.14 -11.82 2.31
C ALA A 305 -1.41 -13.16 2.11
N THR A 306 -2.15 -14.25 2.01
CA THR A 306 -1.62 -15.59 1.68
C THR A 306 -2.55 -16.27 0.71
N THR A 307 -2.17 -16.28 -0.57
CA THR A 307 -3.00 -16.74 -1.69
C THR A 307 -3.44 -18.19 -1.52
N THR A 308 -2.51 -19.10 -1.21
CA THR A 308 -2.80 -20.55 -1.18
C THR A 308 -3.70 -20.97 -0.02
N THR A 309 -3.65 -20.28 1.12
CA THR A 309 -4.52 -20.60 2.28
C THR A 309 -5.80 -19.78 2.32
N HIS A 310 -5.96 -18.80 1.40
CA HIS A 310 -7.11 -17.90 1.36
C HIS A 310 -7.29 -17.13 2.68
N GLU A 311 -6.18 -16.64 3.22
CA GLU A 311 -6.15 -15.96 4.51
C GLU A 311 -5.42 -14.62 4.40
N VAL A 312 -5.81 -13.67 5.22
CA VAL A 312 -5.01 -12.48 5.52
C VAL A 312 -4.64 -12.54 6.99
N TYR A 313 -3.39 -12.33 7.29
CA TYR A 313 -2.87 -12.30 8.66
C TYR A 313 -2.71 -10.86 9.14
N SER A 314 -2.82 -10.68 10.46
CA SER A 314 -2.44 -9.45 11.15
C SER A 314 -1.32 -9.74 12.16
N PHE A 315 -0.26 -8.91 12.12
CA PHE A 315 0.91 -9.03 12.97
C PHE A 315 1.08 -7.73 13.76
N ASN A 316 0.66 -7.73 15.01
CA ASN A 316 0.82 -6.56 15.89
C ASN A 316 2.27 -6.48 16.40
N LEU A 317 3.00 -5.47 15.95
CA LEU A 317 4.42 -5.29 16.21
C LEU A 317 4.72 -4.82 17.65
N ASP A 318 3.77 -4.16 18.29
CA ASP A 318 3.95 -3.65 19.65
C ASP A 318 3.59 -4.69 20.72
N THR A 319 2.59 -5.55 20.45
CA THR A 319 2.22 -6.67 21.34
C THR A 319 2.92 -7.97 20.96
N ASN A 320 3.63 -8.02 19.83
CA ASN A 320 4.26 -9.21 19.29
C ASN A 320 3.29 -10.40 19.16
N THR A 321 2.14 -10.18 18.52
CA THR A 321 1.13 -11.22 18.33
C THR A 321 0.65 -11.27 16.87
N ALA A 322 0.47 -12.51 16.37
CA ALA A 322 -0.07 -12.82 15.06
C ALA A 322 -1.47 -13.43 15.19
N LYS A 323 -2.40 -13.00 14.34
CA LYS A 323 -3.76 -13.53 14.22
C LYS A 323 -4.10 -13.76 12.75
N ILE A 324 -5.16 -14.52 12.47
CA ILE A 324 -5.85 -14.48 11.18
C ILE A 324 -6.76 -13.25 11.20
N PHE A 325 -6.56 -12.34 10.26
CA PHE A 325 -7.37 -11.13 10.11
C PHE A 325 -8.67 -11.42 9.35
N ALA A 326 -8.57 -12.07 8.19
CA ALA A 326 -9.70 -12.47 7.37
C ALA A 326 -9.44 -13.83 6.73
N SER A 327 -10.48 -14.60 6.50
CA SER A 327 -10.44 -15.92 5.89
C SER A 327 -11.80 -16.32 5.34
N GLN A 328 -11.90 -17.49 4.74
CA GLN A 328 -13.17 -18.09 4.31
C GLN A 328 -14.20 -18.30 5.44
N THR A 329 -13.78 -18.24 6.70
CA THR A 329 -14.67 -18.31 7.88
C THR A 329 -15.16 -16.94 8.35
N THR A 330 -14.63 -15.84 7.82
CA THR A 330 -15.07 -14.49 8.15
C THR A 330 -16.51 -14.26 7.66
N SER A 331 -17.30 -13.52 8.42
CA SER A 331 -18.71 -13.25 8.09
C SER A 331 -18.83 -12.39 6.83
N ASP A 332 -19.64 -12.81 5.88
CA ASP A 332 -20.01 -12.02 4.70
C ASP A 332 -21.04 -10.95 5.07
N GLN A 333 -20.84 -9.72 4.59
CA GLN A 333 -21.70 -8.57 4.91
C GLN A 333 -23.12 -8.68 4.32
N VAL A 334 -23.32 -9.50 3.29
CA VAL A 334 -24.64 -9.69 2.65
C VAL A 334 -25.41 -10.82 3.30
N THR A 335 -24.77 -11.97 3.48
CA THR A 335 -25.43 -13.19 3.95
C THR A 335 -25.41 -13.37 5.46
N HIS A 336 -24.51 -12.66 6.16
CA HIS A 336 -24.23 -12.80 7.59
C HIS A 336 -23.84 -14.23 8.01
N SER A 337 -23.27 -14.97 7.08
CA SER A 337 -22.71 -16.32 7.25
C SER A 337 -21.23 -16.31 6.85
N PRO A 338 -20.45 -17.35 7.14
CA PRO A 338 -19.10 -17.45 6.60
C PRO A 338 -19.09 -17.22 5.09
N VAL A 339 -18.16 -16.37 4.61
CA VAL A 339 -18.06 -16.01 3.19
C VAL A 339 -17.79 -17.23 2.30
N GLY A 340 -17.10 -18.25 2.85
CA GLY A 340 -16.80 -19.50 2.16
C GLY A 340 -15.81 -19.35 1.01
N GLU A 341 -15.86 -20.30 0.08
CA GLU A 341 -14.91 -20.43 -1.05
C GLU A 341 -15.01 -19.28 -2.07
N VAL A 342 -15.98 -18.37 -1.94
CA VAL A 342 -16.07 -17.18 -2.80
C VAL A 342 -15.05 -16.11 -2.43
N PHE A 343 -14.44 -16.16 -1.23
CA PHE A 343 -13.25 -15.43 -0.87
C PHE A 343 -12.04 -16.31 -1.16
N ASN A 344 -11.26 -15.93 -2.16
CA ASN A 344 -10.26 -16.80 -2.74
C ASN A 344 -9.03 -16.00 -3.19
N SER A 345 -7.86 -16.61 -3.11
CA SER A 345 -6.60 -16.05 -3.59
C SER A 345 -6.39 -14.58 -3.22
N PRO A 346 -6.45 -14.20 -1.92
CA PRO A 346 -6.10 -12.85 -1.52
C PRO A 346 -4.64 -12.59 -1.87
N ASP A 347 -4.38 -11.46 -2.47
CA ASP A 347 -3.10 -11.08 -3.03
C ASP A 347 -2.69 -9.70 -2.53
N ASN A 348 -3.04 -8.62 -3.24
CA ASN A 348 -2.66 -7.29 -2.81
C ASN A 348 -3.57 -6.74 -1.69
N LEU A 349 -3.00 -5.87 -0.88
CA LEU A 349 -3.67 -5.18 0.22
C LEU A 349 -3.60 -3.67 0.03
N ALA A 350 -4.64 -2.97 0.47
CA ALA A 350 -4.63 -1.51 0.52
C ALA A 350 -5.32 -1.00 1.78
N ILE A 351 -4.87 0.15 2.26
CA ILE A 351 -5.43 0.81 3.45
C ILE A 351 -5.94 2.19 3.05
N ASP A 352 -7.21 2.47 3.31
CA ASP A 352 -7.77 3.79 3.06
C ASP A 352 -7.43 4.80 4.18
N ALA A 353 -7.84 6.05 4.01
CA ALA A 353 -7.57 7.11 4.95
C ALA A 353 -8.22 6.92 6.34
N GLN A 354 -9.23 6.07 6.45
CA GLN A 354 -9.88 5.70 7.72
C GLN A 354 -9.25 4.46 8.36
N GLY A 355 -8.33 3.81 7.66
CA GLY A 355 -7.67 2.59 8.10
C GLY A 355 -8.51 1.33 7.87
N ASN A 356 -9.43 1.35 6.91
CA ASN A 356 -10.09 0.15 6.45
C ASN A 356 -9.17 -0.63 5.52
N ILE A 357 -9.22 -1.95 5.59
CA ILE A 357 -8.39 -2.84 4.79
C ILE A 357 -9.18 -3.32 3.58
N TYR A 358 -8.57 -3.22 2.41
CA TYR A 358 -9.09 -3.76 1.16
C TYR A 358 -8.18 -4.90 0.70
N ILE A 359 -8.78 -5.97 0.22
CA ILE A 359 -8.11 -7.20 -0.18
C ILE A 359 -8.46 -7.43 -1.65
N VAL A 360 -7.46 -7.48 -2.49
CA VAL A 360 -7.58 -7.76 -3.92
C VAL A 360 -7.31 -9.24 -4.16
N GLU A 361 -8.07 -9.88 -5.04
CA GLU A 361 -7.89 -11.29 -5.40
C GLU A 361 -7.07 -11.44 -6.67
N ASP A 362 -6.08 -12.35 -6.66
CA ASP A 362 -5.45 -12.93 -7.86
C ASP A 362 -6.37 -14.03 -8.41
N GLN A 363 -7.18 -13.69 -9.38
CA GLN A 363 -8.13 -14.60 -10.02
C GLN A 363 -7.99 -14.51 -11.54
N PRO A 364 -6.98 -15.15 -12.15
CA PRO A 364 -6.87 -15.18 -13.60
C PRO A 364 -8.15 -15.78 -14.21
N GLY A 365 -8.67 -15.12 -15.25
CA GLY A 365 -9.95 -15.50 -15.85
C GLY A 365 -11.05 -14.44 -15.71
N GLY A 366 -10.75 -13.31 -15.06
CA GLY A 366 -11.61 -12.13 -15.05
C GLY A 366 -12.82 -12.24 -14.14
N GLN A 367 -12.64 -12.78 -12.94
CA GLN A 367 -13.66 -12.85 -11.89
C GLN A 367 -13.09 -12.45 -10.52
N ALA A 368 -11.99 -11.70 -10.52
CA ALA A 368 -11.38 -11.22 -9.31
C ALA A 368 -12.24 -10.14 -8.65
N ASP A 369 -12.35 -10.24 -7.36
CA ASP A 369 -13.07 -9.30 -6.52
C ASP A 369 -12.10 -8.45 -5.71
N ILE A 370 -12.56 -7.26 -5.31
CA ILE A 370 -11.91 -6.45 -4.29
C ILE A 370 -12.84 -6.45 -3.07
N TRP A 371 -12.34 -6.95 -1.97
CA TRP A 371 -13.08 -7.06 -0.73
C TRP A 371 -12.74 -5.92 0.23
N PHE A 372 -13.75 -5.44 0.94
CA PHE A 372 -13.62 -4.50 2.06
C PHE A 372 -13.71 -5.32 3.35
N ALA A 373 -12.66 -5.26 4.17
CA ALA A 373 -12.63 -5.93 5.46
C ALA A 373 -12.90 -4.92 6.59
N LYS A 374 -13.86 -5.24 7.42
CA LYS A 374 -14.31 -4.40 8.53
C LYS A 374 -13.79 -4.94 9.85
N ASP A 375 -12.88 -4.20 10.47
CA ASP A 375 -12.34 -4.40 11.82
C ASP A 375 -12.74 -3.18 12.67
N VAL A 376 -13.87 -3.26 13.36
CA VAL A 376 -14.49 -2.13 14.06
C VAL A 376 -13.76 -1.80 15.35
N ASP A 377 -13.33 -2.82 16.09
CA ASP A 377 -12.68 -2.63 17.39
C ASP A 377 -11.15 -2.57 17.30
N ARG A 378 -10.62 -2.73 16.06
CA ARG A 378 -9.20 -2.65 15.74
C ARG A 378 -8.36 -3.66 16.53
N ASP A 379 -8.89 -4.85 16.74
CA ASP A 379 -8.20 -5.93 17.45
C ASP A 379 -7.33 -6.81 16.53
N GLY A 380 -7.36 -6.56 15.23
CA GLY A 380 -6.63 -7.29 14.20
C GLY A 380 -7.36 -8.54 13.71
N VAL A 381 -8.69 -8.59 13.86
CA VAL A 381 -9.56 -9.61 13.27
C VAL A 381 -10.76 -8.90 12.65
N ALA A 382 -11.03 -9.16 11.38
CA ALA A 382 -12.18 -8.58 10.71
C ALA A 382 -13.47 -9.26 11.16
N GLU A 383 -14.46 -8.49 11.66
CA GLU A 383 -15.80 -9.02 11.99
C GLU A 383 -16.57 -9.42 10.73
N SER A 384 -16.29 -8.77 9.62
CA SER A 384 -16.95 -9.09 8.35
C SER A 384 -16.13 -8.62 7.15
N ILE A 385 -16.37 -9.28 6.01
CA ILE A 385 -15.90 -8.81 4.71
C ILE A 385 -17.06 -8.64 3.74
N GLY A 386 -16.94 -7.71 2.81
CA GLY A 386 -17.95 -7.44 1.79
C GLY A 386 -17.31 -7.12 0.45
N ARG A 387 -17.89 -7.64 -0.64
CA ARG A 387 -17.38 -7.39 -1.99
C ARG A 387 -17.59 -5.93 -2.37
N TRP A 388 -16.48 -5.17 -2.46
CA TRP A 388 -16.47 -3.74 -2.73
C TRP A 388 -16.49 -3.42 -4.23
N ALA A 389 -15.79 -4.23 -5.02
CA ALA A 389 -15.82 -4.16 -6.48
C ALA A 389 -15.60 -5.55 -7.05
N SER A 390 -16.05 -5.78 -8.28
CA SER A 390 -15.86 -7.05 -8.98
C SER A 390 -15.43 -6.79 -10.43
N MET A 391 -14.33 -7.41 -10.86
CA MET A 391 -13.76 -7.21 -12.17
C MET A 391 -14.31 -8.20 -13.19
N SER A 392 -14.63 -7.71 -14.40
CA SER A 392 -15.16 -8.55 -15.49
C SER A 392 -14.18 -8.82 -16.63
N THR A 393 -12.97 -8.23 -16.59
CA THR A 393 -12.00 -8.42 -17.70
C THR A 393 -11.51 -9.86 -17.74
N VAL A 394 -11.56 -10.47 -18.93
CA VAL A 394 -11.20 -11.88 -19.12
C VAL A 394 -9.68 -12.06 -19.09
N ASP A 395 -9.23 -13.15 -18.46
CA ASP A 395 -7.82 -13.54 -18.33
C ASP A 395 -6.93 -12.45 -17.70
N ALA A 396 -7.54 -11.59 -16.87
CA ALA A 396 -6.86 -10.48 -16.22
C ALA A 396 -6.98 -10.58 -14.70
N GLU A 397 -6.09 -9.88 -14.03
CA GLU A 397 -6.16 -9.67 -12.59
C GLU A 397 -6.08 -8.18 -12.25
N PRO A 398 -6.78 -7.72 -11.20
CA PRO A 398 -6.54 -6.42 -10.60
C PRO A 398 -5.34 -6.53 -9.68
N THR A 399 -4.44 -5.54 -9.70
CA THR A 399 -3.27 -5.52 -8.84
C THR A 399 -2.93 -4.12 -8.38
N GLY A 400 -2.16 -3.99 -7.31
CA GLY A 400 -1.60 -2.73 -6.84
C GLY A 400 -2.64 -1.70 -6.44
N LEU A 401 -3.76 -2.08 -5.81
CA LEU A 401 -4.73 -1.13 -5.31
C LEU A 401 -4.05 -0.10 -4.38
N TYR A 402 -4.21 1.18 -4.69
CA TYR A 402 -3.60 2.27 -3.94
C TYR A 402 -4.61 3.38 -3.69
N PHE A 403 -4.88 3.71 -2.42
CA PHE A 403 -5.69 4.87 -2.03
C PHE A 403 -4.84 6.13 -1.98
N ASP A 404 -5.28 7.18 -2.68
CA ASP A 404 -4.57 8.46 -2.76
C ASP A 404 -4.50 9.13 -1.38
N LYS A 405 -3.28 9.30 -0.86
CA LYS A 405 -3.05 9.94 0.45
C LYS A 405 -3.31 11.44 0.46
N PHE A 406 -3.51 12.08 -0.71
CA PHE A 406 -3.75 13.51 -0.87
C PHE A 406 -5.18 13.83 -1.28
N ASN A 407 -5.90 12.85 -1.86
CA ASN A 407 -7.32 12.92 -2.15
C ASN A 407 -7.98 11.58 -1.77
N HIS A 408 -8.45 11.49 -0.55
CA HIS A 408 -8.96 10.27 0.06
C HIS A 408 -10.22 9.68 -0.63
N ASN A 409 -10.74 10.35 -1.65
CA ASN A 409 -11.84 9.87 -2.48
C ASN A 409 -11.37 9.37 -3.85
N ILE A 410 -10.09 9.11 -4.01
CA ILE A 410 -9.51 8.52 -5.22
C ILE A 410 -8.71 7.27 -4.84
N ALA A 411 -8.89 6.22 -5.62
CA ALA A 411 -8.08 5.01 -5.61
C ALA A 411 -7.61 4.68 -7.02
N TYR A 412 -6.51 3.96 -7.12
CA TYR A 412 -5.94 3.47 -8.38
C TYR A 412 -5.77 1.96 -8.29
N VAL A 413 -5.94 1.29 -9.40
CA VAL A 413 -5.72 -0.15 -9.52
C VAL A 413 -5.23 -0.44 -10.94
N ASN A 414 -4.22 -1.28 -11.09
CA ASN A 414 -3.79 -1.79 -12.38
C ASN A 414 -4.63 -3.03 -12.75
N ILE A 415 -4.81 -3.24 -14.02
CA ILE A 415 -5.35 -4.46 -14.60
C ILE A 415 -4.24 -5.03 -15.48
N GLN A 416 -3.68 -6.16 -15.07
CA GLN A 416 -2.64 -6.83 -15.81
C GLN A 416 -3.15 -8.13 -16.48
N HIS A 417 -2.39 -8.68 -17.39
CA HIS A 417 -2.66 -9.91 -18.14
C HIS A 417 -3.98 -9.99 -18.91
N PRO A 418 -4.64 -8.86 -19.33
CA PRO A 418 -5.91 -9.02 -20.03
C PRO A 418 -5.73 -9.80 -21.32
N GLY A 419 -6.76 -10.57 -21.72
CA GLY A 419 -6.75 -11.32 -22.98
C GLY A 419 -6.55 -10.45 -24.24
N SER A 420 -6.75 -9.13 -24.12
CA SER A 420 -6.44 -8.12 -25.16
C SER A 420 -4.96 -7.75 -25.24
N ASP A 421 -4.11 -8.17 -24.30
CA ASP A 421 -2.73 -7.70 -24.10
C ASP A 421 -2.61 -6.17 -23.82
N VAL A 422 -3.65 -5.55 -23.31
CA VAL A 422 -3.66 -4.10 -23.02
C VAL A 422 -3.85 -3.88 -21.52
N ASP A 423 -2.74 -3.74 -20.78
CA ASP A 423 -2.78 -3.36 -19.39
C ASP A 423 -3.42 -1.99 -19.21
N ARG A 424 -4.09 -1.78 -18.10
CA ARG A 424 -4.76 -0.50 -17.80
C ARG A 424 -4.51 -0.10 -16.35
N MET A 425 -4.35 1.21 -16.15
CA MET A 425 -4.46 1.83 -14.85
C MET A 425 -5.84 2.46 -14.73
N ILE A 426 -6.62 2.01 -13.78
CA ILE A 426 -7.98 2.47 -13.53
C ILE A 426 -7.98 3.39 -12.31
N GLN A 427 -8.59 4.56 -12.43
CA GLN A 427 -8.95 5.39 -11.30
C GLN A 427 -10.39 5.08 -10.89
N ILE A 428 -10.59 4.80 -9.60
CA ILE A 428 -11.90 4.75 -8.96
C ILE A 428 -12.06 6.01 -8.10
N SER A 429 -13.20 6.68 -8.19
CA SER A 429 -13.48 7.90 -7.43
C SER A 429 -14.79 7.77 -6.69
N ALA A 430 -14.80 8.10 -5.41
CA ALA A 430 -16.00 8.23 -4.60
C ALA A 430 -16.49 9.68 -4.64
N VAL A 431 -17.71 9.89 -5.13
CA VAL A 431 -18.32 11.22 -5.18
C VAL A 431 -19.08 11.47 -3.89
N PRO A 432 -18.85 12.59 -3.17
CA PRO A 432 -19.64 12.91 -1.98
C PRO A 432 -21.14 13.00 -2.31
N GLU A 433 -21.98 12.57 -1.37
CA GLU A 433 -23.43 12.68 -1.53
C GLU A 433 -23.85 14.15 -1.75
N ALA A 434 -24.92 14.35 -2.54
CA ALA A 434 -25.47 15.67 -2.84
C ALA A 434 -25.81 16.48 -1.58
N ASP A 435 -26.22 15.81 -0.50
CA ASP A 435 -26.52 16.42 0.79
C ASP A 435 -25.29 17.02 1.45
N THR A 436 -24.11 16.43 1.24
CA THR A 436 -22.83 16.98 1.73
C THR A 436 -22.54 18.32 1.04
N TYR A 437 -22.77 18.45 -0.27
CA TYR A 437 -22.64 19.71 -0.98
C TYR A 437 -23.69 20.74 -0.51
N ALA A 438 -24.93 20.33 -0.29
CA ALA A 438 -25.99 21.19 0.22
C ALA A 438 -25.66 21.73 1.62
N MET A 439 -25.16 20.89 2.52
CA MET A 439 -24.71 21.29 3.85
C MET A 439 -23.50 22.24 3.83
N MET A 440 -22.53 21.98 2.95
CA MET A 440 -21.37 22.85 2.78
C MET A 440 -21.79 24.23 2.23
N LEU A 441 -22.67 24.28 1.24
CA LEU A 441 -23.23 25.53 0.71
C LEU A 441 -24.07 26.28 1.74
N ALA A 442 -24.87 25.58 2.54
CA ALA A 442 -25.62 26.16 3.64
C ALA A 442 -24.69 26.74 4.71
N GLY A 443 -23.61 26.02 5.07
CA GLY A 443 -22.57 26.50 6.00
C GLY A 443 -21.85 27.74 5.51
N LEU A 444 -21.46 27.76 4.23
CA LEU A 444 -20.86 28.94 3.59
C LEU A 444 -21.83 30.12 3.52
N GLY A 445 -23.11 29.87 3.23
CA GLY A 445 -24.17 30.86 3.25
C GLY A 445 -24.37 31.49 4.65
N LEU A 446 -24.36 30.67 5.70
CA LEU A 446 -24.45 31.13 7.09
C LEU A 446 -23.23 31.97 7.49
N MET A 447 -22.02 31.54 7.16
CA MET A 447 -20.80 32.32 7.43
C MET A 447 -20.83 33.66 6.70
N GLY A 448 -21.26 33.70 5.43
CA GLY A 448 -21.45 34.93 4.67
C GLY A 448 -22.47 35.89 5.32
N ALA A 449 -23.56 35.37 5.87
CA ALA A 449 -24.58 36.14 6.57
C ALA A 449 -24.07 36.73 7.90
N VAL A 450 -23.28 35.94 8.65
CA VAL A 450 -22.65 36.41 9.92
C VAL A 450 -21.62 37.51 9.66
N VAL A 451 -20.76 37.34 8.65
CA VAL A 451 -19.78 38.38 8.28
C VAL A 451 -20.47 39.66 7.80
N ARG A 452 -21.58 39.55 7.09
CA ARG A 452 -22.37 40.70 6.64
C ARG A 452 -23.04 41.43 7.77
N ARG A 453 -23.57 40.72 8.79
CA ARG A 453 -24.12 41.31 10.05
C ARG A 453 -23.06 42.02 10.87
N GLY A 454 -21.85 41.45 11.01
CA GLY A 454 -20.75 42.08 11.74
C GLY A 454 -20.29 43.40 11.13
N ARG A 455 -20.40 43.58 9.79
CA ARG A 455 -20.07 44.87 9.12
C ARG A 455 -21.12 45.95 9.31
N TYR A 456 -22.38 45.58 9.59
CA TYR A 456 -23.45 46.58 9.83
C TYR A 456 -23.48 47.07 11.30
N SER A 457 -22.89 46.32 12.25
CA SER A 457 -22.85 46.72 13.67
C SER A 457 -21.64 47.60 14.03
N SER A 458 -20.69 47.82 13.14
CA SER A 458 -19.49 48.64 13.35
C SER A 458 -19.60 50.08 12.82
N ASN A 459 -20.74 50.46 12.21
CA ASN A 459 -20.99 51.78 11.61
C ASN A 459 -22.22 52.46 12.23
N GLY A 460 -22.61 52.12 13.50
CA GLY A 460 -23.63 52.76 14.28
C GLY A 460 -23.06 53.47 15.52
#